data_64ed24d475e80aed9392e8ad9fb1f78e
#
_entry.id   64ed24d475e80aed9392e8ad9fb1f78e
#
_cell.length_a   1.000
_cell.length_b   1.000
_cell.length_c   1.000
_cell.angle_alpha   90.00
_cell.angle_beta   90.00
_cell.angle_gamma   90.00
#
_symmetry.space_group_name_H-M   'P 1'
#
loop_
_entity.id
_entity.type
_entity.pdbx_description
1 polymer ?
#
loop_
_entity_poly.entity_id
_entity_poly.type
_entity_poly.pdbx_seq_one_letter_code
_entity_poly.pdbx_strand_id
1 'polypeptide(L)'
;SNLTNPVALIDQLYANGAAAVVLFNRFYQPDIDVEKMEHTSGDVFSNASDLSTTLRWIGISSSLVSKIDYAASGGIHKPDGIVKAILAGASAIEICSAIYQNTNLFVGEMNRFLSAWMERKGF
;
A
#
# COMPACT_ATOMS: atom_id res chain seq x y z
N SER A 1 1.45 9.12 2.82
CA SER A 1 0.80 10.39 3.08
C SER A 1 0.98 10.80 4.53
N ASN A 2 1.09 12.11 4.78
CA ASN A 2 1.32 12.67 6.11
C ASN A 2 0.03 13.08 6.82
N LEU A 3 -1.10 12.47 6.44
CA LEU A 3 -2.37 12.72 7.10
C LEU A 3 -2.35 12.16 8.52
N THR A 4 -2.71 12.97 9.49
CA THR A 4 -2.80 12.53 10.90
C THR A 4 -4.05 11.69 11.16
N ASN A 5 -5.13 11.92 10.38
CA ASN A 5 -6.37 11.14 10.47
C ASN A 5 -7.00 10.96 9.09
N PRO A 6 -6.61 9.92 8.35
CA PRO A 6 -7.19 9.67 7.05
C PRO A 6 -8.66 9.21 7.09
N VAL A 7 -9.15 8.70 8.22
CA VAL A 7 -10.52 8.19 8.34
C VAL A 7 -11.56 9.28 8.07
N ALA A 8 -11.37 10.47 8.63
CA ALA A 8 -12.29 11.58 8.42
C ALA A 8 -12.36 12.01 6.94
N LEU A 9 -11.21 12.05 6.27
CA LEU A 9 -11.15 12.34 4.84
C LEU A 9 -11.84 11.26 4.01
N ILE A 10 -11.60 9.99 4.33
CA ILE A 10 -12.22 8.85 3.65
C ILE A 10 -13.74 8.89 3.78
N ASP A 11 -14.23 9.20 4.98
CA ASP A 11 -15.66 9.34 5.22
C ASP A 11 -16.28 10.46 4.37
N GLN A 12 -15.60 11.60 4.26
CA GLN A 12 -16.03 12.70 3.40
C GLN A 12 -15.99 12.32 1.92
N LEU A 13 -14.97 11.60 1.47
CA LEU A 13 -14.88 11.11 0.11
C LEU A 13 -16.02 10.16 -0.22
N TYR A 14 -16.33 9.25 0.69
CA TYR A 14 -17.48 8.36 0.55
C TYR A 14 -18.79 9.14 0.46
N ALA A 15 -19.01 10.10 1.34
CA ALA A 15 -20.22 10.94 1.34
C ALA A 15 -20.37 11.74 0.04
N ASN A 16 -19.29 12.04 -0.66
CA ASN A 16 -19.28 12.75 -1.94
C ASN A 16 -19.19 11.83 -3.15
N GLY A 17 -19.40 10.54 -3.00
CA GLY A 17 -19.58 9.60 -4.09
C GLY A 17 -18.35 8.80 -4.51
N ALA A 18 -17.26 8.85 -3.75
CA ALA A 18 -16.10 8.00 -4.04
C ALA A 18 -16.46 6.53 -3.80
N ALA A 19 -16.13 5.67 -4.75
CA ALA A 19 -16.36 4.22 -4.65
C ALA A 19 -15.19 3.48 -3.99
N ALA A 20 -13.98 4.04 -4.11
CA ALA A 20 -12.77 3.43 -3.58
C ALA A 20 -11.72 4.49 -3.25
N VAL A 21 -10.78 4.12 -2.39
CA VAL A 21 -9.59 4.94 -2.07
C VAL A 21 -8.34 4.09 -2.13
N VAL A 22 -7.23 4.71 -2.49
CA VAL A 22 -5.91 4.08 -2.50
C VAL A 22 -5.10 4.63 -1.34
N LEU A 23 -4.58 3.76 -0.48
CA LEU A 23 -3.73 4.11 0.64
C LEU A 23 -2.37 3.41 0.48
N PHE A 24 -1.23 4.09 0.34
CA PHE A 24 -1.05 5.53 0.21
C PHE A 24 -0.09 5.81 -0.94
N ASN A 25 -0.16 6.99 -1.55
CA ASN A 25 0.94 7.49 -2.36
C ASN A 25 2.12 7.84 -1.46
N ARG A 26 3.31 7.56 -1.97
CA ARG A 26 4.54 7.99 -1.32
C ARG A 26 4.87 9.43 -1.74
N PHE A 27 5.00 10.31 -0.76
CA PHE A 27 5.48 11.66 -1.02
C PHE A 27 6.99 11.67 -1.26
N TYR A 28 7.38 12.48 -2.22
CA TYR A 28 8.75 12.86 -2.39
C TYR A 28 9.26 13.59 -1.14
N GLN A 29 10.30 13.04 -0.52
CA GLN A 29 10.93 13.69 0.62
C GLN A 29 12.25 14.30 0.17
N PRO A 30 12.39 15.64 0.21
CA PRO A 30 13.64 16.29 -0.13
C PRO A 30 14.72 15.94 0.89
N ASP A 31 15.94 15.79 0.42
CA ASP A 31 17.10 15.54 1.24
C ASP A 31 18.24 16.48 0.78
N ILE A 32 19.35 16.49 1.49
CA ILE A 32 20.51 17.30 1.16
C ILE A 32 21.72 16.38 1.00
N ASP A 33 22.34 16.44 -0.18
CA ASP A 33 23.63 15.81 -0.42
C ASP A 33 24.71 16.70 0.21
N VAL A 34 25.29 16.25 1.31
CA VAL A 34 26.25 17.04 2.07
C VAL A 34 27.59 17.23 1.35
N GLU A 35 27.94 16.31 0.46
CA GLU A 35 29.19 16.43 -0.32
C GLU A 35 29.04 17.44 -1.45
N LYS A 36 27.91 17.43 -2.13
CA LYS A 36 27.61 18.39 -3.21
C LYS A 36 27.01 19.69 -2.71
N MET A 37 26.55 19.72 -1.44
CA MET A 37 25.85 20.85 -0.84
C MET A 37 24.64 21.30 -1.69
N GLU A 38 23.90 20.31 -2.22
CA GLU A 38 22.75 20.50 -3.10
C GLU A 38 21.55 19.76 -2.56
N HIS A 39 20.35 20.23 -2.95
CA HIS A 39 19.13 19.48 -2.71
C HIS A 39 19.13 18.19 -3.56
N THR A 40 18.76 17.11 -2.95
CA THR A 40 18.61 15.82 -3.61
C THR A 40 17.26 15.19 -3.24
N SER A 41 16.88 14.14 -3.91
CA SER A 41 15.72 13.35 -3.51
C SER A 41 16.14 12.31 -2.48
N GLY A 42 15.29 12.10 -1.49
CA GLY A 42 15.38 10.94 -0.63
C GLY A 42 15.04 9.67 -1.40
N ASP A 43 14.70 8.59 -0.70
CA ASP A 43 14.33 7.33 -1.35
C ASP A 43 13.15 7.51 -2.30
N VAL A 44 13.36 7.24 -3.58
CA VAL A 44 12.32 7.33 -4.61
C VAL A 44 11.36 6.15 -4.52
N PHE A 45 11.88 4.95 -4.24
CA PHE A 45 11.08 3.74 -4.17
C PHE A 45 10.64 3.43 -2.74
N SER A 46 9.45 2.85 -2.60
CA SER A 46 8.99 2.33 -1.32
C SER A 46 9.87 1.18 -0.85
N ASN A 47 9.87 0.91 0.44
CA ASN A 47 10.52 -0.24 1.04
C ASN A 47 9.52 -1.05 1.87
N ALA A 48 9.95 -2.22 2.36
CA ALA A 48 9.05 -3.11 3.09
C ALA A 48 8.49 -2.51 4.39
N SER A 49 9.18 -1.54 5.00
CA SER A 49 8.70 -0.88 6.22
C SER A 49 7.50 0.03 5.99
N ASP A 50 7.29 0.49 4.76
CA ASP A 50 6.12 1.32 4.41
C ASP A 50 4.81 0.53 4.54
N LEU A 51 4.86 -0.80 4.45
CA LEU A 51 3.68 -1.65 4.50
C LEU A 51 2.95 -1.56 5.85
N SER A 52 3.66 -1.48 6.96
CA SER A 52 3.03 -1.46 8.28
C SER A 52 2.07 -0.27 8.46
N THR A 53 2.44 0.89 7.96
CA THR A 53 1.58 2.08 7.97
C THR A 53 0.32 1.87 7.11
N THR A 54 0.50 1.31 5.92
CA THR A 54 -0.60 0.99 5.00
C THR A 54 -1.57 0.01 5.65
N LEU A 55 -1.07 -1.09 6.22
CA LEU A 55 -1.90 -2.10 6.89
C LEU A 55 -2.69 -1.52 8.05
N ARG A 56 -2.03 -0.70 8.87
CA ARG A 56 -2.68 -0.07 10.02
C ARG A 56 -3.89 0.77 9.58
N TRP A 57 -3.70 1.65 8.59
CA TRP A 57 -4.75 2.55 8.19
C TRP A 57 -5.84 1.89 7.37
N ILE A 58 -5.52 0.87 6.57
CA ILE A 58 -6.55 0.06 5.91
C ILE A 58 -7.38 -0.67 6.96
N GLY A 59 -6.76 -1.28 7.95
CA GLY A 59 -7.47 -1.99 9.01
C GLY A 59 -8.42 -1.09 9.80
N ILE A 60 -7.94 0.08 10.23
CA ILE A 60 -8.76 1.05 10.96
C ILE A 60 -9.88 1.60 10.06
N SER A 61 -9.52 2.06 8.87
CA SER A 61 -10.46 2.74 7.97
C SER A 61 -11.55 1.79 7.46
N SER A 62 -11.20 0.57 7.06
CA SER A 62 -12.17 -0.40 6.55
C SER A 62 -13.18 -0.85 7.62
N SER A 63 -12.80 -0.81 8.88
CA SER A 63 -13.72 -1.08 9.99
C SER A 63 -14.70 0.06 10.24
N LEU A 64 -14.25 1.31 10.09
CA LEU A 64 -15.04 2.50 10.40
C LEU A 64 -15.82 3.02 9.20
N VAL A 65 -15.25 2.94 8.00
CA VAL A 65 -15.90 3.33 6.73
C VAL A 65 -15.91 2.10 5.83
N SER A 66 -16.88 1.21 6.05
CA SER A 66 -16.90 -0.13 5.46
C SER A 66 -17.54 -0.21 4.07
N LYS A 67 -18.23 0.84 3.62
CA LYS A 67 -18.97 0.84 2.35
C LYS A 67 -18.17 1.37 1.16
N ILE A 68 -16.89 1.64 1.35
CA ILE A 68 -15.96 2.07 0.30
C ILE A 68 -14.87 0.99 0.15
N ASP A 69 -14.38 0.79 -1.05
CA ASP A 69 -13.30 -0.18 -1.28
C ASP A 69 -11.93 0.44 -1.03
N TYR A 70 -10.98 -0.40 -0.64
CA TYR A 70 -9.62 0.00 -0.31
C TYR A 70 -8.62 -0.72 -1.21
N ALA A 71 -7.72 0.04 -1.81
CA ALA A 71 -6.55 -0.50 -2.48
C ALA A 71 -5.31 -0.20 -1.63
N ALA A 72 -4.49 -1.22 -1.39
CA ALA A 72 -3.23 -1.06 -0.67
C ALA A 72 -2.11 -0.68 -1.65
N SER A 73 -1.38 0.37 -1.33
CA SER A 73 -0.22 0.83 -2.10
C SER A 73 0.92 1.19 -1.17
N GLY A 74 2.14 0.79 -1.53
CA GLY A 74 3.35 1.09 -0.77
C GLY A 74 3.82 -0.06 0.12
N GLY A 75 5.08 -0.42 -0.03
CA GLY A 75 5.77 -1.38 0.84
C GLY A 75 5.53 -2.86 0.53
N ILE A 76 4.84 -3.20 -0.54
CA ILE A 76 4.59 -4.60 -0.91
C ILE A 76 5.74 -5.10 -1.78
N HIS A 77 6.67 -5.80 -1.15
CA HIS A 77 7.88 -6.35 -1.78
C HIS A 77 7.98 -7.87 -1.70
N LYS A 78 7.11 -8.50 -0.92
CA LYS A 78 7.06 -9.95 -0.73
C LYS A 78 5.63 -10.45 -0.88
N PRO A 79 5.44 -11.71 -1.31
CA PRO A 79 4.11 -12.26 -1.53
C PRO A 79 3.21 -12.26 -0.29
N ASP A 80 3.77 -12.44 0.90
CA ASP A 80 2.98 -12.41 2.13
C ASP A 80 2.35 -11.03 2.40
N GLY A 81 2.95 -9.95 1.87
CA GLY A 81 2.40 -8.60 1.97
C GLY A 81 1.02 -8.47 1.32
N ILE A 82 0.77 -9.19 0.22
CA ILE A 82 -0.55 -9.23 -0.43
C ILE A 82 -1.59 -9.81 0.52
N VAL A 83 -1.27 -10.96 1.12
CA VAL A 83 -2.18 -11.62 2.07
C VAL A 83 -2.48 -10.72 3.25
N LYS A 84 -1.45 -10.08 3.81
CA LYS A 84 -1.60 -9.13 4.92
C LYS A 84 -2.54 -7.97 4.55
N ALA A 85 -2.39 -7.40 3.37
CA ALA A 85 -3.22 -6.29 2.92
C ALA A 85 -4.69 -6.71 2.74
N ILE A 86 -4.94 -7.86 2.15
CA ILE A 86 -6.29 -8.40 1.98
C ILE A 86 -6.93 -8.68 3.35
N LEU A 87 -6.20 -9.31 4.26
CA LEU A 87 -6.68 -9.57 5.62
C LEU A 87 -6.95 -8.28 6.40
N ALA A 88 -6.21 -7.21 6.13
CA ALA A 88 -6.46 -5.91 6.72
C ALA A 88 -7.72 -5.22 6.19
N GLY A 89 -8.20 -5.60 5.00
CA GLY A 89 -9.42 -5.05 4.41
C GLY A 89 -9.27 -4.52 2.98
N ALA A 90 -8.12 -4.72 2.33
CA ALA A 90 -7.92 -4.29 0.95
C ALA A 90 -8.62 -5.21 -0.05
N SER A 91 -9.24 -4.62 -1.07
CA SER A 91 -9.83 -5.34 -2.21
C SER A 91 -8.91 -5.38 -3.42
N ALA A 92 -7.92 -4.52 -3.46
CA ALA A 92 -6.94 -4.42 -4.54
C ALA A 92 -5.55 -4.06 -4.00
N ILE A 93 -4.53 -4.40 -4.76
CA ILE A 93 -3.13 -4.17 -4.40
C ILE A 93 -2.43 -3.46 -5.55
N GLU A 94 -1.73 -2.39 -5.27
CA GLU A 94 -0.88 -1.70 -6.23
C GLU A 94 0.60 -1.97 -5.91
N ILE A 95 1.35 -2.38 -6.93
CA ILE A 95 2.76 -2.72 -6.82
C ILE A 95 3.55 -1.92 -7.85
N CYS A 96 4.59 -1.24 -7.41
CA CYS A 96 5.46 -0.46 -8.30
C CYS A 96 6.94 -0.73 -8.02
N SER A 97 7.45 -0.33 -6.86
CA SER A 97 8.88 -0.44 -6.53
C SER A 97 9.38 -1.88 -6.58
N ALA A 98 8.58 -2.85 -6.19
CA ALA A 98 8.96 -4.27 -6.22
C ALA A 98 9.17 -4.77 -7.66
N ILE A 99 8.40 -4.27 -8.63
CA ILE A 99 8.58 -4.61 -10.04
C ILE A 99 9.90 -4.06 -10.57
N TYR A 100 10.24 -2.83 -10.24
CA TYR A 100 11.54 -2.25 -10.59
C TYR A 100 12.72 -3.04 -10.02
N GLN A 101 12.57 -3.58 -8.82
CA GLN A 101 13.63 -4.32 -8.13
C GLN A 101 13.71 -5.79 -8.54
N ASN A 102 12.58 -6.41 -8.90
CA ASN A 102 12.47 -7.87 -9.04
C ASN A 102 12.00 -8.34 -10.43
N THR A 103 11.73 -7.47 -11.38
CA THR A 103 11.19 -7.74 -12.71
C THR A 103 9.66 -7.87 -12.77
N ASN A 104 9.14 -7.87 -13.99
CA ASN A 104 7.69 -8.00 -14.24
C ASN A 104 7.12 -9.39 -13.95
N LEU A 105 7.97 -10.40 -13.75
CA LEU A 105 7.54 -11.75 -13.33
C LEU A 105 7.01 -11.78 -11.90
N PHE A 106 7.30 -10.75 -11.13
CA PHE A 106 6.92 -10.64 -9.73
C PHE A 106 5.42 -10.75 -9.50
N VAL A 107 4.59 -10.16 -10.36
CA VAL A 107 3.14 -10.24 -10.25
C VAL A 107 2.63 -11.68 -10.36
N GLY A 108 3.18 -12.44 -11.29
CA GLY A 108 2.84 -13.86 -11.44
C GLY A 108 3.20 -14.68 -10.19
N GLU A 109 4.35 -14.41 -9.59
CA GLU A 109 4.77 -15.05 -8.35
C GLU A 109 3.83 -14.72 -7.19
N MET A 110 3.44 -13.45 -7.08
CA MET A 110 2.48 -12.98 -6.08
C MET A 110 1.14 -13.71 -6.21
N ASN A 111 0.62 -13.83 -7.42
CA ASN A 111 -0.66 -14.51 -7.67
C ASN A 111 -0.59 -16.00 -7.35
N ARG A 112 0.51 -16.67 -7.70
CA ARG A 112 0.71 -18.09 -7.35
C ARG A 112 0.78 -18.29 -5.84
N PHE A 113 1.48 -17.41 -5.14
CA PHE A 113 1.56 -17.46 -3.68
C PHE A 113 0.17 -17.30 -3.04
N LEU A 114 -0.59 -16.31 -3.50
CA LEU A 114 -1.94 -16.05 -2.99
C LEU A 114 -2.86 -17.25 -3.21
N SER A 115 -2.86 -17.83 -4.42
CA SER A 115 -3.68 -19.00 -4.73
C SER A 115 -3.31 -20.20 -3.84
N ALA A 116 -2.03 -20.50 -3.68
CA ALA A 116 -1.56 -21.57 -2.82
C ALA A 116 -1.93 -21.35 -1.36
N TRP A 117 -1.82 -20.12 -0.87
CA TRP A 117 -2.22 -19.78 0.49
C TRP A 117 -3.72 -19.97 0.70
N MET A 118 -4.53 -19.52 -0.25
CA MET A 118 -6.00 -19.68 -0.19
C MET A 118 -6.40 -21.15 -0.16
N GLU A 119 -5.79 -22.00 -1.00
CA GLU A 119 -6.04 -23.44 -1.00
C GLU A 119 -5.71 -24.07 0.35
N ARG A 120 -4.54 -23.75 0.92
CA ARG A 120 -4.14 -24.29 2.25
C ARG A 120 -5.09 -23.87 3.37
N LYS A 121 -5.72 -22.71 3.25
CA LYS A 121 -6.63 -22.16 4.26
C LYS A 121 -8.11 -22.49 4.00
N GLY A 122 -8.42 -23.15 2.89
CA GLY A 122 -9.78 -23.56 2.58
C GLY A 122 -10.66 -22.46 1.97
N PHE A 123 -10.02 -21.49 1.36
CA PHE A 123 -10.77 -20.44 0.62
C PHE A 123 -11.05 -20.83 -0.82
#